data_834067e18c1399f582cb54a7b13c11cc
#
_entry.id   834067e18c1399f582cb54a7b13c11cc
#
_cell.length_a   1.000
_cell.length_b   1.000
_cell.length_c   1.000
_cell.angle_alpha   90.00
_cell.angle_beta   90.00
_cell.angle_gamma   90.00
#
_symmetry.space_group_name_H-M   'P 1'
#
loop_
_entity.id
_entity.type
_entity.pdbx_description
1 polymer ?
#
loop_
_entity_poly.entity_id
_entity_poly.type
_entity_poly.pdbx_seq_one_letter_code
_entity_poly.pdbx_strand_id
1 'polypeptide(L)'
;MALSDKSQFVLTHDGVRPFASRGLFYKTLAMLKNYKAAISATKTKDTIKIANEKGEVDFTPNRDFVYNIQTPQAFDTKTLKELYKTYMKSEAKITDDSQLFEFFDRSTKVKIVDGEYSNIKITTKEDIIFANAYMRKDEL
;
A
#
# COMPACT_ATOMS: atom_id res chain seq x y z
N MET A 1 -7.91 -5.80 18.90
CA MET A 1 -8.02 -4.95 17.69
C MET A 1 -9.19 -3.99 17.90
N ALA A 2 -8.99 -2.68 17.71
CA ALA A 2 -9.98 -1.64 18.05
C ALA A 2 -11.15 -1.49 17.03
N LEU A 3 -11.15 -2.30 15.96
CA LEU A 3 -12.20 -2.24 14.93
C LEU A 3 -13.51 -2.85 15.42
N SER A 4 -14.62 -2.12 15.24
CA SER A 4 -15.97 -2.61 15.53
C SER A 4 -16.32 -3.83 14.68
N ASP A 5 -17.05 -4.79 15.25
CA ASP A 5 -17.56 -5.95 14.50
C ASP A 5 -18.69 -5.55 13.53
N LYS A 6 -19.25 -4.35 13.67
CA LYS A 6 -20.24 -3.77 12.75
C LYS A 6 -19.60 -3.16 11.51
N SER A 7 -18.29 -2.92 11.50
CA SER A 7 -17.60 -2.35 10.34
C SER A 7 -17.45 -3.42 9.26
N GLN A 8 -18.05 -3.19 8.10
CA GLN A 8 -17.93 -4.10 6.96
C GLN A 8 -16.55 -3.96 6.29
N PHE A 9 -16.05 -2.74 6.17
CA PHE A 9 -14.78 -2.42 5.52
C PHE A 9 -13.91 -1.58 6.45
N VAL A 10 -12.61 -1.67 6.25
CA VAL A 10 -11.61 -0.84 6.90
C VAL A 10 -10.64 -0.30 5.86
N LEU A 11 -10.26 0.96 6.04
CA LEU A 11 -9.16 1.59 5.29
C LEU A 11 -8.03 1.88 6.26
N THR A 12 -6.82 1.50 5.89
CA THR A 12 -5.59 1.91 6.56
C THR A 12 -4.88 2.98 5.75
N HIS A 13 -4.33 3.99 6.42
CA HIS A 13 -3.64 5.07 5.74
C HIS A 13 -2.49 5.61 6.58
N ASP A 14 -1.33 5.81 5.94
CA ASP A 14 -0.16 6.43 6.56
C ASP A 14 -0.44 7.90 6.88
N GLY A 15 -0.40 8.30 8.15
CA GLY A 15 -0.57 9.70 8.57
C GLY A 15 0.47 10.66 7.99
N VAL A 16 1.54 10.15 7.42
CA VAL A 16 2.61 10.90 6.75
C VAL A 16 2.47 10.97 5.22
N ARG A 17 1.27 10.69 4.69
CA ARG A 17 0.92 10.88 3.26
C ARG A 17 -0.19 11.93 3.10
N PRO A 18 0.13 13.22 3.28
CA PRO A 18 -0.88 14.27 3.31
C PRO A 18 -1.54 14.58 1.96
N PHE A 19 -0.98 14.06 0.86
CA PHE A 19 -1.44 14.41 -0.50
C PHE A 19 -2.29 13.34 -1.16
N ALA A 20 -2.74 12.32 -0.42
CA ALA A 20 -3.70 11.35 -0.94
C ALA A 20 -5.03 12.06 -1.24
N SER A 21 -5.48 12.00 -2.49
CA SER A 21 -6.74 12.63 -2.88
C SER A 21 -7.95 11.89 -2.31
N ARG A 22 -9.04 12.60 -2.08
CA ARG A 22 -10.33 12.00 -1.72
C ARG A 22 -10.78 10.95 -2.74
N GLY A 23 -10.51 11.19 -4.03
CA GLY A 23 -10.80 10.24 -5.11
C GLY A 23 -10.10 8.91 -4.95
N LEU A 24 -8.84 8.92 -4.49
CA LEU A 24 -8.06 7.70 -4.25
C LEU A 24 -8.69 6.82 -3.16
N PHE A 25 -9.17 7.41 -2.06
CA PHE A 25 -9.88 6.68 -1.01
C PHE A 25 -11.14 6.00 -1.55
N TYR A 26 -11.97 6.72 -2.32
CA TYR A 26 -13.19 6.15 -2.92
C TYR A 26 -12.88 5.06 -3.94
N LYS A 27 -11.89 5.25 -4.81
CA LYS A 27 -11.47 4.24 -5.78
C LYS A 27 -11.04 2.94 -5.10
N THR A 28 -10.20 3.07 -4.04
CA THR A 28 -9.68 1.92 -3.31
C THR A 28 -10.81 1.18 -2.60
N LEU A 29 -11.70 1.90 -1.92
CA LEU A 29 -12.85 1.31 -1.23
C LEU A 29 -13.83 0.63 -2.20
N ALA A 30 -14.07 1.22 -3.37
CA ALA A 30 -15.00 0.68 -4.36
C ALA A 30 -14.60 -0.72 -4.87
N MET A 31 -13.31 -1.06 -4.84
CA MET A 31 -12.83 -2.39 -5.24
C MET A 31 -13.33 -3.48 -4.31
N LEU A 32 -13.67 -3.17 -3.06
CA LEU A 32 -14.19 -4.17 -2.11
C LEU A 32 -15.58 -4.71 -2.46
N LYS A 33 -16.23 -4.18 -3.49
CA LYS A 33 -17.42 -4.83 -4.06
C LYS A 33 -17.10 -6.21 -4.66
N ASN A 34 -15.88 -6.40 -5.19
CA ASN A 34 -15.47 -7.61 -5.91
C ASN A 34 -14.23 -8.28 -5.31
N TYR A 35 -13.52 -7.62 -4.39
CA TYR A 35 -12.28 -8.09 -3.79
C TYR A 35 -12.33 -7.99 -2.26
N LYS A 36 -11.57 -8.82 -1.57
CA LYS A 36 -11.43 -8.77 -0.11
C LYS A 36 -10.35 -7.77 0.35
N ALA A 37 -9.44 -7.43 -0.56
CA ALA A 37 -8.38 -6.47 -0.32
C ALA A 37 -8.08 -5.67 -1.58
N ALA A 38 -7.82 -4.37 -1.41
CA ALA A 38 -7.39 -3.47 -2.47
C ALA A 38 -6.36 -2.46 -1.93
N ILE A 39 -5.32 -2.21 -2.70
CA ILE A 39 -4.21 -1.34 -2.30
C ILE A 39 -3.92 -0.31 -3.39
N SER A 40 -3.63 0.92 -3.00
CA SER A 40 -3.16 1.92 -3.94
C SER A 40 -1.66 1.72 -4.23
N ALA A 41 -1.27 1.89 -5.48
CA ALA A 41 0.12 1.77 -5.89
C ALA A 41 0.40 2.55 -7.19
N THR A 42 1.64 2.98 -7.36
CA THR A 42 2.11 3.56 -8.63
C THR A 42 3.11 2.63 -9.29
N LYS A 43 3.13 2.59 -10.62
CA LYS A 43 4.20 1.89 -11.34
C LYS A 43 5.55 2.54 -11.01
N THR A 44 6.58 1.72 -10.82
CA THR A 44 7.93 2.28 -10.66
C THR A 44 8.38 2.97 -11.94
N LYS A 45 9.08 4.10 -11.80
CA LYS A 45 9.72 4.82 -12.90
C LYS A 45 11.17 4.37 -13.09
N ASP A 46 11.77 3.89 -12.01
CA ASP A 46 13.17 3.51 -11.96
C ASP A 46 13.40 2.08 -12.45
N THR A 47 14.62 1.79 -12.87
CA THR A 47 15.05 0.42 -13.09
C THR A 47 15.36 -0.21 -11.73
N ILE A 48 14.62 -1.27 -11.39
CA ILE A 48 14.83 -2.01 -10.14
C ILE A 48 15.77 -3.18 -10.38
N LYS A 49 16.69 -3.41 -9.45
CA LYS A 49 17.54 -4.59 -9.40
C LYS A 49 17.23 -5.38 -8.13
N ILE A 50 17.13 -6.67 -8.27
CA ILE A 50 17.15 -7.58 -7.13
C ILE A 50 18.60 -8.00 -6.91
N ALA A 51 19.08 -7.89 -5.67
CA ALA A 51 20.44 -8.21 -5.28
C ALA A 51 20.48 -9.30 -4.22
N ASN A 52 21.56 -10.05 -4.18
CA ASN A 52 21.86 -11.02 -3.12
C ASN A 52 22.45 -10.32 -1.88
N GLU A 53 22.71 -11.09 -0.82
CA GLU A 53 23.26 -10.59 0.45
C GLU A 53 24.65 -9.95 0.32
N LYS A 54 25.38 -10.24 -0.77
CA LYS A 54 26.71 -9.66 -1.06
C LYS A 54 26.62 -8.35 -1.83
N GLY A 55 25.41 -7.90 -2.19
CA GLY A 55 25.18 -6.69 -3.01
C GLY A 55 25.41 -6.91 -4.51
N GLU A 56 25.51 -8.15 -4.96
CA GLU A 56 25.63 -8.49 -6.39
C GLU A 56 24.23 -8.61 -7.01
N VAL A 57 24.10 -8.16 -8.27
CA VAL A 57 22.81 -8.19 -8.97
C VAL A 57 22.44 -9.61 -9.36
N ASP A 58 21.29 -10.09 -8.89
CA ASP A 58 20.72 -11.38 -9.33
C ASP A 58 19.96 -11.22 -10.65
N PHE A 59 18.99 -10.30 -10.68
CA PHE A 59 18.20 -10.04 -11.89
C PHE A 59 17.52 -8.67 -11.88
N THR A 60 17.00 -8.32 -13.05
CA THR A 60 16.15 -7.13 -13.24
C THR A 60 14.72 -7.59 -13.50
N PRO A 61 13.76 -7.30 -12.61
CA PRO A 61 12.36 -7.64 -12.86
C PRO A 61 11.79 -6.83 -14.04
N ASN A 62 10.79 -7.40 -14.72
CA ASN A 62 10.06 -6.64 -15.73
C ASN A 62 9.30 -5.49 -15.05
N ARG A 63 9.72 -4.26 -15.34
CA ARG A 63 9.20 -3.02 -14.76
C ARG A 63 7.68 -2.86 -14.92
N ASP A 64 7.07 -3.43 -15.95
CA ASP A 64 5.64 -3.35 -16.17
C ASP A 64 4.81 -3.98 -15.05
N PHE A 65 5.40 -4.87 -14.26
CA PHE A 65 4.79 -5.57 -13.13
C PHE A 65 5.33 -5.14 -11.77
N VAL A 66 6.16 -4.08 -11.72
CA VAL A 66 6.73 -3.57 -10.47
C VAL A 66 6.00 -2.30 -10.03
N TYR A 67 5.49 -2.32 -8.81
CA TYR A 67 4.71 -1.23 -8.24
C TYR A 67 5.29 -0.76 -6.91
N ASN A 68 5.26 0.55 -6.71
CA ASN A 68 5.52 1.19 -5.42
C ASN A 68 4.21 1.26 -4.65
N ILE A 69 4.11 0.50 -3.58
CA ILE A 69 2.88 0.42 -2.79
C ILE A 69 2.69 1.69 -1.97
N GLN A 70 1.45 2.14 -1.95
CA GLN A 70 1.01 3.31 -1.21
C GLN A 70 -0.13 2.94 -0.25
N THR A 71 -0.61 3.91 0.47
CA THR A 71 -1.91 3.89 1.16
C THR A 71 -2.77 5.04 0.60
N PRO A 72 -4.12 4.94 0.60
CA PRO A 72 -4.93 4.02 1.40
C PRO A 72 -4.88 2.58 0.88
N GLN A 73 -5.05 1.65 1.81
CA GLN A 73 -5.32 0.23 1.56
C GLN A 73 -6.69 -0.10 2.17
N ALA A 74 -7.52 -0.85 1.46
CA ALA A 74 -8.88 -1.18 1.88
C ALA A 74 -9.06 -2.69 2.01
N PHE A 75 -9.76 -3.12 3.04
CA PHE A 75 -9.93 -4.53 3.38
C PHE A 75 -11.35 -4.84 3.87
N ASP A 76 -11.82 -6.07 3.57
CA ASP A 76 -12.92 -6.67 4.29
C ASP A 76 -12.52 -6.84 5.76
N THR A 77 -13.27 -6.23 6.66
CA THR A 77 -12.88 -6.14 8.08
C THR A 77 -12.81 -7.52 8.73
N LYS A 78 -13.74 -8.41 8.40
CA LYS A 78 -13.78 -9.76 8.99
C LYS A 78 -12.54 -10.55 8.56
N THR A 79 -12.26 -10.58 7.27
CA THR A 79 -11.10 -11.29 6.71
C THR A 79 -9.80 -10.74 7.31
N LEU A 80 -9.62 -9.42 7.32
CA LEU A 80 -8.42 -8.81 7.89
C LEU A 80 -8.22 -9.18 9.36
N LYS A 81 -9.28 -9.15 10.19
CA LYS A 81 -9.21 -9.55 11.60
C LYS A 81 -8.78 -11.01 11.78
N GLU A 82 -9.28 -11.92 10.95
CA GLU A 82 -8.92 -13.33 11.00
C GLU A 82 -7.44 -13.54 10.65
N LEU A 83 -6.95 -12.87 9.60
CA LEU A 83 -5.55 -12.92 9.19
C LEU A 83 -4.62 -12.33 10.27
N TYR A 84 -5.00 -11.23 10.91
CA TYR A 84 -4.23 -10.68 12.04
C TYR A 84 -4.16 -11.64 13.23
N LYS A 85 -5.23 -12.38 13.56
CA LYS A 85 -5.19 -13.40 14.62
C LYS A 85 -4.20 -14.52 14.30
N THR A 86 -4.07 -14.89 13.03
CA THR A 86 -3.10 -15.89 12.57
C THR A 86 -1.68 -15.31 12.62
N TYR A 87 -1.50 -14.08 12.12
CA TYR A 87 -0.23 -13.36 12.13
C TYR A 87 0.35 -13.22 13.54
N MET A 88 -0.47 -12.84 14.53
CA MET A 88 -0.03 -12.67 15.94
C MET A 88 0.52 -13.95 16.59
N LYS A 89 0.29 -15.11 15.97
CA LYS A 89 0.80 -16.42 16.41
C LYS A 89 1.96 -16.92 15.55
N SER A 90 2.39 -16.14 14.56
CA SER A 90 3.45 -16.50 13.62
C SER A 90 4.71 -15.68 13.88
N GLU A 91 5.83 -16.11 13.31
CA GLU A 91 7.09 -15.37 13.28
C GLU A 91 7.26 -14.56 11.98
N ALA A 92 6.21 -14.49 11.15
CA ALA A 92 6.26 -13.74 9.89
C ALA A 92 6.53 -12.24 10.15
N LYS A 93 7.31 -11.64 9.28
CA LYS A 93 7.53 -10.19 9.26
C LYS A 93 6.83 -9.62 8.05
N ILE A 94 5.90 -8.69 8.28
CA ILE A 94 5.18 -7.99 7.22
C ILE A 94 5.59 -6.53 7.19
N THR A 95 5.56 -5.92 6.03
CA THR A 95 5.87 -4.50 5.81
C THR A 95 4.62 -3.67 5.56
N ASP A 96 3.52 -4.31 5.15
CA ASP A 96 2.20 -3.68 5.02
C ASP A 96 1.06 -4.69 5.29
N ASP A 97 -0.17 -4.17 5.46
CA ASP A 97 -1.33 -4.98 5.80
C ASP A 97 -1.70 -5.98 4.69
N SER A 98 -1.41 -5.67 3.43
CA SER A 98 -1.75 -6.53 2.29
C SER A 98 -0.95 -7.84 2.28
N GLN A 99 0.26 -7.84 2.83
CA GLN A 99 1.08 -9.05 2.95
C GLN A 99 0.44 -10.14 3.82
N LEU A 100 -0.50 -9.79 4.70
CA LEU A 100 -1.27 -10.80 5.43
C LEU A 100 -1.97 -11.77 4.49
N PHE A 101 -2.50 -11.27 3.37
CA PHE A 101 -3.15 -12.10 2.37
C PHE A 101 -2.14 -12.99 1.63
N GLU A 102 -0.97 -12.45 1.29
CA GLU A 102 0.09 -13.21 0.62
C GLU A 102 0.64 -14.35 1.46
N PHE A 103 0.76 -14.14 2.78
CA PHE A 103 1.31 -15.15 3.71
C PHE A 103 0.26 -16.16 4.16
N PHE A 104 -0.96 -15.72 4.47
CA PHE A 104 -1.94 -16.54 5.20
C PHE A 104 -3.23 -16.85 4.41
N ASP A 105 -3.47 -16.17 3.28
CA ASP A 105 -4.63 -16.45 2.40
C ASP A 105 -4.29 -16.21 0.93
N ARG A 106 -3.45 -17.08 0.37
CA ARG A 106 -3.01 -16.99 -1.03
C ARG A 106 -4.13 -17.19 -2.06
N SER A 107 -5.29 -17.68 -1.64
CA SER A 107 -6.46 -17.85 -2.49
C SER A 107 -7.14 -16.51 -2.79
N THR A 108 -7.09 -15.58 -1.84
CA THR A 108 -7.62 -14.22 -2.00
C THR A 108 -6.63 -13.34 -2.78
N LYS A 109 -7.12 -12.74 -3.86
CA LYS A 109 -6.30 -11.81 -4.66
C LYS A 109 -6.45 -10.40 -4.12
N VAL A 110 -5.30 -9.74 -3.90
CA VAL A 110 -5.22 -8.32 -3.56
C VAL A 110 -5.28 -7.50 -4.85
N LYS A 111 -6.22 -6.56 -4.95
CA LYS A 111 -6.40 -5.71 -6.12
C LYS A 111 -5.51 -4.47 -6.04
N ILE A 112 -4.68 -4.24 -7.04
CA ILE A 112 -3.95 -2.97 -7.21
C ILE A 112 -4.90 -1.94 -7.83
N VAL A 113 -4.90 -0.74 -7.25
CA VAL A 113 -5.61 0.46 -7.71
C VAL A 113 -4.56 1.50 -8.09
N ASP A 114 -4.73 2.15 -9.24
CA ASP A 114 -3.82 3.20 -9.67
C ASP A 114 -3.78 4.33 -8.64
N GLY A 115 -2.62 4.46 -8.01
CA GLY A 115 -2.29 5.48 -7.04
C GLY A 115 -1.92 6.81 -7.68
N GLU A 116 -1.37 7.70 -6.88
CA GLU A 116 -1.02 9.06 -7.30
C GLU A 116 0.47 9.31 -6.98
N TYR A 117 1.24 9.79 -7.96
CA TYR A 117 2.66 10.11 -7.74
C TYR A 117 2.85 11.25 -6.73
N SER A 118 1.85 12.11 -6.58
CA SER A 118 1.82 13.14 -5.55
C SER A 118 1.63 12.60 -4.14
N ASN A 119 1.08 11.38 -3.99
CA ASN A 119 0.80 10.75 -2.70
C ASN A 119 2.09 10.17 -2.10
N ILE A 120 3.10 11.02 -1.93
CA ILE A 120 4.38 10.67 -1.34
C ILE A 120 4.24 10.36 0.15
N LYS A 121 5.16 9.55 0.68
CA LYS A 121 5.33 9.31 2.12
C LYS A 121 6.42 10.25 2.62
N ILE A 122 6.09 11.17 3.51
CA ILE A 122 7.05 12.12 4.09
C ILE A 122 7.81 11.41 5.22
N THR A 123 9.05 11.04 4.97
CA THR A 123 9.91 10.30 5.92
C THR A 123 11.29 10.91 6.09
N THR A 124 11.72 11.76 5.14
CA THR A 124 13.01 12.43 5.14
C THR A 124 12.87 13.95 5.06
N LYS A 125 13.97 14.68 5.26
CA LYS A 125 13.98 16.15 5.10
C LYS A 125 13.75 16.56 3.65
N GLU A 126 14.25 15.78 2.71
CA GLU A 126 14.07 15.97 1.27
C GLU A 126 12.60 15.87 0.88
N ASP A 127 11.86 14.94 1.50
CA ASP A 127 10.41 14.80 1.27
C ASP A 127 9.66 16.07 1.71
N ILE A 128 10.10 16.75 2.76
CA ILE A 128 9.52 18.03 3.22
C ILE A 128 9.74 19.12 2.17
N ILE A 129 10.91 19.17 1.54
CA ILE A 129 11.20 20.14 0.48
C ILE A 129 10.26 19.90 -0.70
N PHE A 130 10.11 18.64 -1.11
CA PHE A 130 9.19 18.28 -2.18
C PHE A 130 7.74 18.61 -1.81
N ALA A 131 7.31 18.30 -0.59
CA ALA A 131 5.96 18.59 -0.10
C ALA A 131 5.66 20.09 -0.16
N ASN A 132 6.59 20.95 0.28
CA ASN A 132 6.46 22.40 0.21
C ASN A 132 6.35 22.90 -1.24
N ALA A 133 7.16 22.37 -2.15
CA ALA A 133 7.08 22.72 -3.57
C ALA A 133 5.75 22.28 -4.17
N TYR A 134 5.27 21.07 -3.82
CA TYR A 134 3.98 20.58 -4.29
C TYR A 134 2.79 21.41 -3.81
N MET A 135 2.82 21.89 -2.56
CA MET A 135 1.75 22.76 -2.03
C MET A 135 1.68 24.10 -2.74
N ARG A 136 2.79 24.61 -3.26
CA ARG A 136 2.88 25.90 -3.99
C ARG A 136 2.69 25.76 -5.50
N LYS A 137 2.35 24.57 -6.01
CA LYS A 137 2.23 24.34 -7.46
C LYS A 137 1.22 25.24 -8.17
N ASP A 138 0.18 25.72 -7.45
CA ASP A 138 -0.83 26.60 -7.99
C ASP A 138 -0.38 28.08 -8.00
N GLU A 139 0.82 28.38 -7.47
CA GLU A 139 1.46 29.69 -7.49
C GLU A 139 2.50 29.82 -8.64
N LEU A 140 2.79 28.72 -9.39
CA LEU A 140 3.70 28.62 -10.51
C LEU A 140 2.94 28.62 -11.85
#